data_14bf823c5e3abec1ae28947b91ab9836
#
_entry.id   14bf823c5e3abec1ae28947b91ab9836
#
_cell.length_a   1.000
_cell.length_b   1.000
_cell.length_c   1.000
_cell.angle_alpha   90.00
_cell.angle_beta   90.00
_cell.angle_gamma   90.00
#
_symmetry.space_group_name_H-M   'P 1'
#
loop_
_entity.id
_entity.type
_entity.pdbx_description
1 polymer ?
#
loop_
_entity_poly.entity_id
_entity_poly.type
_entity_poly.pdbx_seq_one_letter_code
_entity_poly.pdbx_strand_id
1 'polypeptide(L)'
;QPPRIFVPLKQKQWFDNLGIPNVVELDWGENADYKGWRVHAVPTQHWAGRSLWDRNKVLWTGWVLEHPSFSFLFAGDTGYSPDFADIGKRFGPIDLAAIPIGAYEPRWFMSESHVNPEEAVNIHLDVQARYSVGIHWGTFQLTDEPMDEPPVRLKQALKHADIPQDRFFVMQHGETRSLNFIEN
;
A
#
# COMPACT_ATOMS: atom_id res chain seq x y z
N GLN A 1 19.01 -7.52 -18.50
CA GLN A 1 17.89 -8.46 -18.39
C GLN A 1 16.60 -7.68 -18.22
N PRO A 2 15.49 -8.09 -18.85
CA PRO A 2 14.20 -7.46 -18.63
C PRO A 2 13.80 -7.55 -17.14
N PRO A 3 13.03 -6.59 -16.63
CA PRO A 3 12.58 -6.59 -15.25
C PRO A 3 11.76 -7.85 -14.94
N ARG A 4 11.77 -8.31 -13.69
CA ARG A 4 10.82 -9.29 -13.19
C ARG A 4 9.59 -8.54 -12.66
N ILE A 5 8.40 -9.02 -13.03
CA ILE A 5 7.12 -8.41 -12.62
C ILE A 5 6.43 -9.39 -11.69
N PHE A 6 6.05 -8.93 -10.50
CA PHE A 6 5.24 -9.69 -9.56
C PHE A 6 3.80 -9.24 -9.68
N VAL A 7 2.88 -10.19 -9.77
CA VAL A 7 1.46 -9.92 -9.98
C VAL A 7 0.60 -10.79 -9.07
N PRO A 8 -0.61 -10.33 -8.71
CA PRO A 8 -1.57 -11.14 -7.98
C PRO A 8 -2.05 -12.35 -8.80
N LEU A 9 -2.59 -13.34 -8.10
CA LEU A 9 -3.14 -14.57 -8.67
C LEU A 9 -4.10 -14.30 -9.84
N LYS A 10 -3.96 -15.07 -10.93
CA LYS A 10 -4.71 -15.00 -12.19
C LYS A 10 -4.44 -13.76 -13.05
N GLN A 11 -3.42 -12.96 -12.74
CA GLN A 11 -3.03 -11.84 -13.59
C GLN A 11 -1.97 -12.22 -14.64
N LYS A 12 -1.18 -13.26 -14.42
CA LYS A 12 -0.10 -13.66 -15.32
C LYS A 12 -0.56 -13.85 -16.76
N GLN A 13 -1.71 -14.50 -16.98
CA GLN A 13 -2.26 -14.75 -18.32
C GLN A 13 -2.46 -13.45 -19.13
N TRP A 14 -2.81 -12.35 -18.48
CA TRP A 14 -2.97 -11.06 -19.17
C TRP A 14 -1.63 -10.53 -19.68
N PHE A 15 -0.56 -10.66 -18.89
CA PHE A 15 0.81 -10.29 -19.29
C PHE A 15 1.34 -11.21 -20.39
N ASP A 16 1.08 -12.52 -20.30
CA ASP A 16 1.46 -13.49 -21.33
C ASP A 16 0.81 -13.15 -22.69
N ASN A 17 -0.46 -12.75 -22.68
CA ASN A 17 -1.19 -12.33 -23.90
C ASN A 17 -0.59 -11.05 -24.52
N LEU A 18 0.06 -10.21 -23.75
CA LEU A 18 0.78 -9.01 -24.21
C LEU A 18 2.24 -9.31 -24.60
N GLY A 19 2.69 -10.57 -24.51
CA GLY A 19 4.08 -10.96 -24.78
C GLY A 19 5.09 -10.41 -23.77
N ILE A 20 4.65 -10.08 -22.56
CA ILE A 20 5.51 -9.55 -21.48
C ILE A 20 6.11 -10.73 -20.69
N PRO A 21 7.44 -10.96 -20.78
CA PRO A 21 8.07 -12.09 -20.10
C PRO A 21 8.37 -11.80 -18.63
N ASN A 22 8.84 -12.84 -17.90
CA ASN A 22 9.35 -12.79 -16.52
C ASN A 22 8.30 -12.35 -15.48
N VAL A 23 7.06 -12.77 -15.66
CA VAL A 23 5.97 -12.53 -14.72
C VAL A 23 5.89 -13.68 -13.71
N VAL A 24 5.90 -13.33 -12.44
CA VAL A 24 5.71 -14.23 -11.29
C VAL A 24 4.36 -13.91 -10.66
N GLU A 25 3.48 -14.89 -10.63
CA GLU A 25 2.15 -14.78 -10.03
C GLU A 25 2.19 -15.34 -8.61
N LEU A 26 1.60 -14.62 -7.66
CA LEU A 26 1.56 -14.99 -6.24
C LEU A 26 0.13 -14.86 -5.69
N ASP A 27 -0.25 -15.83 -4.88
CA ASP A 27 -1.46 -15.77 -4.04
C ASP A 27 -1.14 -15.10 -2.68
N TRP A 28 -2.16 -14.68 -1.94
CA TRP A 28 -1.97 -14.17 -0.59
C TRP A 28 -1.26 -15.20 0.30
N GLY A 29 -0.24 -14.72 1.00
CA GLY A 29 0.63 -15.54 1.84
C GLY A 29 1.81 -16.19 1.11
N GLU A 30 1.81 -16.21 -0.22
CA GLU A 30 2.93 -16.69 -1.01
C GLU A 30 4.03 -15.63 -1.14
N ASN A 31 5.22 -16.09 -1.48
CA ASN A 31 6.39 -15.23 -1.68
C ASN A 31 7.33 -15.79 -2.75
N ALA A 32 8.24 -14.93 -3.24
CA ALA A 32 9.31 -15.32 -4.15
C ALA A 32 10.57 -14.48 -3.91
N ASP A 33 11.72 -15.12 -4.03
CA ASP A 33 13.03 -14.46 -3.88
C ASP A 33 13.47 -13.81 -5.20
N TYR A 34 14.01 -12.58 -5.10
CA TYR A 34 14.57 -11.86 -6.24
C TYR A 34 15.69 -10.91 -5.82
N LYS A 35 16.92 -11.18 -6.28
CA LYS A 35 18.10 -10.32 -6.07
C LYS A 35 18.34 -9.92 -4.59
N GLY A 36 18.22 -10.87 -3.67
CA GLY A 36 18.40 -10.64 -2.24
C GLY A 36 17.17 -10.12 -1.51
N TRP A 37 16.09 -9.80 -2.22
CA TRP A 37 14.79 -9.46 -1.67
C TRP A 37 13.87 -10.67 -1.64
N ARG A 38 13.01 -10.74 -0.65
CA ARG A 38 11.84 -11.63 -0.64
C ARG A 38 10.58 -10.77 -0.81
N VAL A 39 9.80 -11.08 -1.84
CA VAL A 39 8.58 -10.38 -2.20
C VAL A 39 7.40 -11.23 -1.76
N HIS A 40 6.58 -10.71 -0.85
CA HIS A 40 5.38 -11.37 -0.32
C HIS A 40 4.13 -10.70 -0.86
N ALA A 41 3.15 -11.49 -1.32
CA ALA A 41 1.80 -11.04 -1.56
C ALA A 41 1.00 -11.11 -0.25
N VAL A 42 0.40 -9.99 0.16
CA VAL A 42 -0.36 -9.89 1.41
C VAL A 42 -1.80 -9.43 1.14
N PRO A 43 -2.78 -9.90 1.95
CA PRO A 43 -4.16 -9.49 1.77
C PRO A 43 -4.34 -7.99 2.01
N THR A 44 -5.27 -7.41 1.26
CA THR A 44 -5.79 -6.06 1.46
C THR A 44 -7.29 -6.07 1.19
N GLN A 45 -8.03 -5.09 1.72
CA GLN A 45 -9.47 -5.01 1.55
C GLN A 45 -9.82 -4.14 0.35
N HIS A 46 -9.91 -4.77 -0.82
CA HIS A 46 -10.26 -4.08 -2.07
C HIS A 46 -10.99 -5.03 -3.04
N TRP A 47 -10.91 -4.76 -4.30
CA TRP A 47 -11.45 -5.58 -5.38
C TRP A 47 -10.61 -5.41 -6.64
N ALA A 48 -10.83 -6.27 -7.64
CA ALA A 48 -10.20 -6.17 -8.95
C ALA A 48 -11.23 -6.25 -10.08
N GLY A 49 -11.01 -5.49 -11.15
CA GLY A 49 -11.82 -5.54 -12.36
C GLY A 49 -11.29 -4.59 -13.42
N ARG A 50 -11.35 -5.01 -14.69
CA ARG A 50 -11.02 -4.18 -15.86
C ARG A 50 -12.25 -3.91 -16.72
N SER A 51 -13.35 -4.63 -16.46
CA SER A 51 -14.61 -4.52 -17.19
C SER A 51 -15.79 -4.79 -16.25
N LEU A 52 -17.00 -4.54 -16.73
CA LEU A 52 -18.22 -4.82 -15.97
C LEU A 52 -18.43 -6.33 -15.71
N TRP A 53 -17.71 -7.22 -16.42
CA TRP A 53 -17.95 -8.67 -16.43
C TRP A 53 -16.86 -9.48 -15.73
N ASP A 54 -15.76 -8.84 -15.28
CA ASP A 54 -14.60 -9.52 -14.72
C ASP A 54 -14.28 -9.15 -13.27
N ARG A 55 -15.22 -8.53 -12.56
CA ARG A 55 -15.05 -8.18 -11.15
C ARG A 55 -14.63 -9.40 -10.33
N ASN A 56 -13.53 -9.28 -9.59
CA ASN A 56 -12.95 -10.30 -8.71
C ASN A 56 -12.60 -11.64 -9.40
N LYS A 57 -12.41 -11.64 -10.72
CA LYS A 57 -11.89 -12.82 -11.43
C LYS A 57 -10.39 -13.01 -11.30
N VAL A 58 -9.69 -11.94 -10.94
CA VAL A 58 -8.27 -11.94 -10.56
C VAL A 58 -8.13 -11.43 -9.14
N LEU A 59 -7.04 -11.78 -8.48
CA LEU A 59 -6.77 -11.31 -7.14
C LEU A 59 -6.24 -9.86 -7.16
N TRP A 60 -6.31 -9.17 -6.02
CA TRP A 60 -5.64 -7.92 -5.68
C TRP A 60 -4.72 -8.17 -4.50
N THR A 61 -3.74 -7.30 -4.22
CA THR A 61 -2.77 -7.56 -3.16
C THR A 61 -2.02 -6.31 -2.74
N GLY A 62 -1.64 -6.24 -1.48
CA GLY A 62 -0.50 -5.46 -1.01
C GLY A 62 0.80 -6.26 -1.17
N TRP A 63 1.93 -5.59 -1.06
CA TRP A 63 3.23 -6.20 -1.19
C TRP A 63 4.12 -5.87 0.01
N VAL A 64 4.70 -6.89 0.63
CA VAL A 64 5.81 -6.73 1.57
C VAL A 64 7.10 -7.16 0.90
N LEU A 65 8.09 -6.28 0.91
CA LEU A 65 9.43 -6.56 0.42
C LEU A 65 10.38 -6.62 1.62
N GLU A 66 11.00 -7.77 1.83
CA GLU A 66 11.97 -7.98 2.89
C GLU A 66 13.39 -8.12 2.32
N HIS A 67 14.32 -7.38 2.90
CA HIS A 67 15.77 -7.54 2.73
C HIS A 67 16.41 -7.59 4.13
N PRO A 68 17.56 -8.23 4.37
CA PRO A 68 18.18 -8.28 5.70
C PRO A 68 18.40 -6.92 6.39
N SER A 69 18.45 -5.82 5.63
CA SER A 69 18.69 -4.45 6.15
C SER A 69 17.51 -3.51 5.98
N PHE A 70 16.39 -3.94 5.40
CA PHE A 70 15.27 -3.03 5.11
C PHE A 70 13.99 -3.79 4.77
N SER A 71 12.87 -3.30 5.26
CA SER A 71 11.55 -3.81 4.93
C SER A 71 10.63 -2.70 4.38
N PHE A 72 9.83 -3.04 3.38
CA PHE A 72 8.92 -2.11 2.73
C PHE A 72 7.54 -2.73 2.56
N LEU A 73 6.50 -2.00 2.95
CA LEU A 73 5.11 -2.34 2.66
C LEU A 73 4.55 -1.36 1.61
N PHE A 74 4.01 -1.89 0.53
CA PHE A 74 3.12 -1.17 -0.38
C PHE A 74 1.71 -1.69 -0.17
N ALA A 75 0.86 -0.91 0.48
CA ALA A 75 -0.51 -1.35 0.79
C ALA A 75 -1.40 -1.45 -0.47
N GLY A 76 -1.12 -0.64 -1.50
CA GLY A 76 -2.04 -0.50 -2.64
C GLY A 76 -3.32 0.23 -2.22
N ASP A 77 -4.38 0.06 -3.00
CA ASP A 77 -5.70 0.55 -2.63
C ASP A 77 -6.35 -0.42 -1.64
N THR A 78 -6.89 0.11 -0.54
CA THR A 78 -7.47 -0.73 0.51
C THR A 78 -8.43 0.03 1.42
N GLY A 79 -9.48 -0.64 1.87
CA GLY A 79 -10.18 -0.29 3.10
C GLY A 79 -9.38 -0.72 4.33
N TYR A 80 -9.82 -0.30 5.51
CA TYR A 80 -9.19 -0.71 6.77
C TYR A 80 -9.70 -2.09 7.20
N SER A 81 -8.78 -3.02 7.44
CA SER A 81 -9.11 -4.40 7.83
C SER A 81 -8.14 -4.94 8.88
N PRO A 82 -8.51 -6.01 9.59
CA PRO A 82 -7.63 -6.71 10.55
C PRO A 82 -6.35 -7.28 9.92
N ASP A 83 -6.30 -7.41 8.59
CA ASP A 83 -5.12 -7.94 7.88
C ASP A 83 -3.86 -7.13 8.19
N PHE A 84 -3.98 -5.81 8.42
CA PHE A 84 -2.83 -4.96 8.73
C PHE A 84 -2.20 -5.29 10.09
N ALA A 85 -3.02 -5.62 11.09
CA ALA A 85 -2.51 -6.10 12.37
C ALA A 85 -1.79 -7.46 12.22
N ASP A 86 -2.27 -8.34 11.34
CA ASP A 86 -1.61 -9.62 11.07
C ASP A 86 -0.33 -9.45 10.24
N ILE A 87 -0.31 -8.50 9.29
CA ILE A 87 0.92 -8.08 8.59
C ILE A 87 1.95 -7.56 9.61
N GLY A 88 1.54 -6.71 10.54
CA GLY A 88 2.42 -6.19 11.60
C GLY A 88 2.99 -7.28 12.52
N LYS A 89 2.19 -8.27 12.91
CA LYS A 89 2.65 -9.43 13.70
C LYS A 89 3.67 -10.28 12.94
N ARG A 90 3.50 -10.40 11.63
CA ARG A 90 4.34 -11.29 10.80
C ARG A 90 5.62 -10.61 10.33
N PHE A 91 5.57 -9.35 9.94
CA PHE A 91 6.64 -8.64 9.25
C PHE A 91 7.15 -7.40 9.98
N GLY A 92 6.45 -6.95 11.03
CA GLY A 92 6.82 -5.74 11.77
C GLY A 92 8.07 -5.91 12.65
N PRO A 93 8.74 -4.81 12.97
CA PRO A 93 8.46 -3.46 12.49
C PRO A 93 8.83 -3.27 11.01
N ILE A 94 7.97 -2.61 10.24
CA ILE A 94 8.21 -2.23 8.84
C ILE A 94 9.03 -0.94 8.81
N ASP A 95 10.11 -0.89 8.04
CA ASP A 95 10.94 0.32 7.97
C ASP A 95 10.23 1.46 7.23
N LEU A 96 9.57 1.16 6.10
CA LEU A 96 8.78 2.14 5.34
C LEU A 96 7.49 1.52 4.83
N ALA A 97 6.35 2.18 5.05
CA ALA A 97 5.06 1.79 4.49
C ALA A 97 4.53 2.87 3.54
N ALA A 98 4.12 2.50 2.34
CA ALA A 98 3.34 3.34 1.42
C ALA A 98 1.85 3.04 1.63
N ILE A 99 1.12 4.01 2.20
CA ILE A 99 -0.27 3.85 2.65
C ILE A 99 -1.16 4.85 1.92
N PRO A 100 -2.30 4.44 1.33
CA PRO A 100 -3.21 5.35 0.67
C PRO A 100 -3.85 6.31 1.67
N ILE A 101 -4.12 7.56 1.25
CA ILE A 101 -4.74 8.59 2.08
C ILE A 101 -5.84 9.37 1.34
N GLY A 102 -6.16 9.03 0.09
CA GLY A 102 -7.16 9.71 -0.74
C GLY A 102 -8.22 8.76 -1.28
N ALA A 103 -9.21 9.32 -1.98
CA ALA A 103 -10.36 8.64 -2.54
C ALA A 103 -11.27 8.00 -1.47
N TYR A 104 -11.61 8.74 -0.39
CA TYR A 104 -12.31 8.19 0.75
C TYR A 104 -13.75 8.70 0.94
N GLU A 105 -14.19 9.74 0.25
CA GLU A 105 -15.57 10.24 0.35
C GLU A 105 -16.45 9.86 -0.87
N PRO A 106 -17.74 9.59 -0.65
CA PRO A 106 -18.45 9.55 0.64
C PRO A 106 -18.18 8.25 1.42
N ARG A 107 -17.95 8.35 2.71
CA ARG A 107 -17.53 7.21 3.56
C ARG A 107 -18.46 6.00 3.50
N TRP A 108 -19.78 6.21 3.41
CA TRP A 108 -20.77 5.12 3.36
C TRP A 108 -20.57 4.18 2.16
N PHE A 109 -19.92 4.67 1.10
CA PHE A 109 -19.64 3.90 -0.12
C PHE A 109 -18.14 3.49 -0.21
N MET A 110 -17.23 4.42 0.16
CA MET A 110 -15.80 4.24 -0.07
C MET A 110 -15.10 3.42 1.03
N SER A 111 -15.63 3.37 2.26
CA SER A 111 -14.96 2.77 3.41
C SER A 111 -14.61 1.29 3.25
N GLU A 112 -15.35 0.56 2.44
CA GLU A 112 -15.03 -0.86 2.17
C GLU A 112 -13.78 -1.06 1.31
N SER A 113 -13.37 -0.04 0.53
CA SER A 113 -12.29 -0.18 -0.45
C SER A 113 -11.18 0.84 -0.28
N HIS A 114 -11.43 1.95 0.42
CA HIS A 114 -10.48 3.05 0.60
C HIS A 114 -10.47 3.57 2.03
N VAL A 115 -9.29 3.62 2.63
CA VAL A 115 -9.08 4.22 3.94
C VAL A 115 -9.11 5.74 3.85
N ASN A 116 -9.61 6.39 4.91
CA ASN A 116 -9.39 7.81 5.14
C ASN A 116 -8.04 8.03 5.87
N PRO A 117 -7.57 9.29 6.01
CA PRO A 117 -6.31 9.57 6.69
C PRO A 117 -6.23 9.07 8.14
N GLU A 118 -7.33 9.02 8.88
CA GLU A 118 -7.37 8.49 10.25
C GLU A 118 -7.16 6.96 10.25
N GLU A 119 -7.79 6.24 9.34
CA GLU A 119 -7.60 4.81 9.17
C GLU A 119 -6.19 4.49 8.62
N ALA A 120 -5.63 5.37 7.77
CA ALA A 120 -4.24 5.24 7.31
C ALA A 120 -3.25 5.34 8.49
N VAL A 121 -3.52 6.19 9.49
CA VAL A 121 -2.74 6.25 10.74
C VAL A 121 -2.89 4.95 11.54
N ASN A 122 -4.07 4.34 11.58
CA ASN A 122 -4.24 3.03 12.22
C ASN A 122 -3.41 1.96 11.50
N ILE A 123 -3.38 1.94 10.17
CA ILE A 123 -2.51 1.01 9.41
C ILE A 123 -1.04 1.22 9.79
N HIS A 124 -0.56 2.49 9.85
CA HIS A 124 0.81 2.80 10.28
C HIS A 124 1.16 2.17 11.64
N LEU A 125 0.23 2.26 12.60
CA LEU A 125 0.41 1.68 13.93
C LEU A 125 0.34 0.15 13.90
N ASP A 126 -0.63 -0.43 13.19
CA ASP A 126 -0.84 -1.88 13.11
C ASP A 126 0.35 -2.60 12.50
N VAL A 127 0.93 -2.05 11.42
CA VAL A 127 2.12 -2.63 10.77
C VAL A 127 3.42 -2.24 11.48
N GLN A 128 3.34 -1.47 12.57
CA GLN A 128 4.47 -0.99 13.37
C GLN A 128 5.50 -0.25 12.49
N ALA A 129 5.02 0.59 11.55
CA ALA A 129 5.90 1.25 10.62
C ALA A 129 6.81 2.28 11.32
N ARG A 130 8.12 2.25 11.02
CA ARG A 130 9.06 3.29 11.46
C ARG A 130 8.77 4.61 10.75
N TYR A 131 8.52 4.51 9.44
CA TYR A 131 8.09 5.62 8.59
C TYR A 131 6.95 5.18 7.68
N SER A 132 6.07 6.12 7.34
CA SER A 132 5.07 5.94 6.28
C SER A 132 5.05 7.11 5.32
N VAL A 133 4.73 6.85 4.07
CA VAL A 133 4.48 7.85 3.04
C VAL A 133 3.04 7.73 2.53
N GLY A 134 2.33 8.86 2.53
CA GLY A 134 0.97 8.94 1.99
C GLY A 134 0.98 8.87 0.47
N ILE A 135 0.24 7.91 -0.07
CA ILE A 135 0.06 7.72 -1.52
C ILE A 135 -1.41 7.85 -1.91
N HIS A 136 -1.73 7.69 -3.18
CA HIS A 136 -3.10 7.70 -3.73
C HIS A 136 -3.86 9.01 -3.45
N TRP A 137 -3.22 10.17 -3.64
CA TRP A 137 -3.81 11.49 -3.46
C TRP A 137 -3.24 12.51 -4.46
N GLY A 138 -3.96 13.63 -4.68
CA GLY A 138 -3.44 14.82 -5.34
C GLY A 138 -3.24 14.74 -6.87
N THR A 139 -3.64 13.66 -7.55
CA THR A 139 -3.46 13.49 -9.01
C THR A 139 -4.76 13.66 -9.78
N PHE A 140 -5.83 13.04 -9.33
CA PHE A 140 -7.16 13.08 -9.97
C PHE A 140 -8.25 13.33 -8.94
N GLN A 141 -9.27 14.11 -9.29
CA GLN A 141 -10.49 14.24 -8.52
C GLN A 141 -11.36 12.99 -8.75
N LEU A 142 -11.18 11.97 -7.91
CA LEU A 142 -11.88 10.69 -8.04
C LEU A 142 -13.15 10.61 -7.21
N THR A 143 -13.22 11.37 -6.13
CA THR A 143 -14.21 11.27 -5.05
C THR A 143 -14.60 12.67 -4.56
N ASP A 144 -15.45 12.74 -3.55
CA ASP A 144 -16.10 14.02 -3.14
C ASP A 144 -15.18 14.92 -2.31
N GLU A 145 -14.11 14.37 -1.66
CA GLU A 145 -13.18 15.21 -0.91
C GLU A 145 -12.31 16.08 -1.83
N PRO A 146 -11.96 17.31 -1.42
CA PRO A 146 -11.01 18.18 -2.13
C PRO A 146 -9.64 17.50 -2.30
N MET A 147 -8.98 17.69 -3.45
CA MET A 147 -7.70 17.02 -3.77
C MET A 147 -6.56 17.37 -2.81
N ASP A 148 -6.63 18.50 -2.14
CA ASP A 148 -5.64 19.01 -1.18
C ASP A 148 -6.02 18.70 0.29
N GLU A 149 -7.18 18.14 0.54
CA GLU A 149 -7.64 17.78 1.89
C GLU A 149 -6.84 16.63 2.53
N PRO A 150 -6.50 15.52 1.81
CA PRO A 150 -5.88 14.36 2.44
C PRO A 150 -4.62 14.66 3.27
N PRO A 151 -3.65 15.50 2.83
CA PRO A 151 -2.50 15.88 3.65
C PRO A 151 -2.87 16.67 4.91
N VAL A 152 -3.87 17.53 4.81
CA VAL A 152 -4.34 18.35 5.94
C VAL A 152 -4.96 17.46 7.00
N ARG A 153 -5.83 16.55 6.58
CA ARG A 153 -6.50 15.60 7.44
C ARG A 153 -5.54 14.58 8.06
N LEU A 154 -4.55 14.10 7.29
CA LEU A 154 -3.47 13.26 7.81
C LEU A 154 -2.71 13.94 8.94
N LYS A 155 -2.33 15.23 8.76
CA LYS A 155 -1.65 16.00 9.80
C LYS A 155 -2.47 16.11 11.08
N GLN A 156 -3.79 16.24 10.97
CA GLN A 156 -4.70 16.28 12.12
C GLN A 156 -4.78 14.90 12.80
N ALA A 157 -4.90 13.82 12.01
CA ALA A 157 -4.95 12.46 12.52
C ALA A 157 -3.67 12.08 13.29
N LEU A 158 -2.50 12.42 12.74
CA LEU A 158 -1.21 12.21 13.40
C LEU A 158 -1.11 12.96 14.73
N LYS A 159 -1.58 14.21 14.78
CA LYS A 159 -1.62 14.99 16.02
C LYS A 159 -2.52 14.33 17.08
N HIS A 160 -3.68 13.78 16.68
CA HIS A 160 -4.58 13.09 17.60
C HIS A 160 -3.99 11.77 18.13
N ALA A 161 -3.19 11.10 17.32
CA ALA A 161 -2.50 9.85 17.69
C ALA A 161 -1.14 10.07 18.40
N ASP A 162 -0.74 11.32 18.62
CA ASP A 162 0.58 11.70 19.19
C ASP A 162 1.78 11.14 18.40
N ILE A 163 1.63 11.08 17.06
CA ILE A 163 2.67 10.63 16.14
C ILE A 163 3.36 11.84 15.51
N PRO A 164 4.70 11.90 15.54
CA PRO A 164 5.46 12.97 14.87
C PRO A 164 5.20 13.00 13.37
N GLN A 165 5.03 14.20 12.79
CA GLN A 165 4.69 14.37 11.36
C GLN A 165 5.78 13.87 10.40
N ASP A 166 7.02 13.74 10.85
CA ASP A 166 8.11 13.17 10.07
C ASP A 166 8.07 11.64 10.02
N ARG A 167 7.28 10.99 10.87
CA ARG A 167 7.07 9.53 10.87
C ARG A 167 6.04 9.08 9.84
N PHE A 168 5.04 9.89 9.56
CA PHE A 168 4.12 9.65 8.46
C PHE A 168 3.95 10.95 7.66
N PHE A 169 4.53 11.01 6.51
CA PHE A 169 4.66 12.22 5.70
C PHE A 169 4.00 12.04 4.32
N VAL A 170 3.79 13.15 3.65
CA VAL A 170 3.41 13.20 2.24
C VAL A 170 4.55 13.79 1.42
N MET A 171 4.60 13.46 0.14
CA MET A 171 5.56 13.99 -0.82
C MET A 171 4.82 14.64 -1.98
N GLN A 172 5.38 15.74 -2.49
CA GLN A 172 4.90 16.34 -3.73
C GLN A 172 5.38 15.51 -4.93
N HIS A 173 4.68 15.64 -6.05
CA HIS A 173 5.11 14.99 -7.29
C HIS A 173 6.53 15.45 -7.69
N GLY A 174 7.43 14.50 -7.90
CA GLY A 174 8.84 14.76 -8.21
C GLY A 174 9.74 15.04 -6.99
N GLU A 175 9.19 15.09 -5.78
CA GLU A 175 9.99 15.25 -4.56
C GLU A 175 10.83 13.99 -4.29
N THR A 176 12.04 14.21 -3.78
CA THR A 176 12.92 13.15 -3.26
C THR A 176 13.23 13.42 -1.79
N ARG A 177 13.10 12.38 -0.96
CA ARG A 177 13.38 12.46 0.48
C ARG A 177 14.36 11.36 0.89
N SER A 178 15.37 11.72 1.68
CA SER A 178 16.25 10.76 2.33
C SER A 178 15.75 10.46 3.73
N LEU A 179 15.68 9.18 4.07
CA LEU A 179 15.31 8.71 5.41
C LEU A 179 16.53 8.10 6.08
N ASN A 180 16.75 8.41 7.36
CA ASN A 180 17.82 7.82 8.15
C ASN A 180 17.26 6.68 8.98
N PHE A 181 17.64 5.45 8.65
CA PHE A 181 17.29 4.24 9.40
C PHE A 181 18.38 3.83 10.41
N ILE A 182 19.29 4.77 10.77
CA ILE A 182 20.32 4.49 11.77
C ILE A 182 19.62 4.35 13.12
N GLU A 183 19.77 3.18 13.72
CA GLU A 183 19.35 2.92 15.09
C GLU A 183 20.22 3.77 16.02
N ASN A 184 19.58 4.57 16.90
CA ASN A 184 20.24 5.13 18.09
C ASN A 184 20.09 4.13 19.22
#